data_396409d709f06da50d36802b449bbec1
#
_entry.id   396409d709f06da50d36802b449bbec1
#
_cell.length_a   1.000
_cell.length_b   1.000
_cell.length_c   1.000
_cell.angle_alpha   90.00
_cell.angle_beta   90.00
_cell.angle_gamma   90.00
#
_symmetry.space_group_name_H-M   'P 1'
#
loop_
_entity.id
_entity.type
_entity.pdbx_description
1 polymer ?
#
loop_
_entity_poly.entity_id
_entity_poly.type
_entity_poly.pdbx_seq_one_letter_code
_entity_poly.pdbx_strand_id
1 'polypeptide(L)'
;MRERRHYRVFGDVQGVGFRAFVWREARRIDLAGWVRNRFDGSVEVLAEGSPQALDRLAAILAAGPRMSRVERVESLVEVGGDEMMVGFTVVGDT
;
A
#
# COMPACT_ATOMS: atom_id res chain seq x y z
N MET A 1 -13.60 -13.80 2.97
CA MET A 1 -12.27 -14.32 2.59
C MET A 1 -11.24 -13.21 2.68
N ARG A 2 -10.12 -13.51 3.30
CA ARG A 2 -9.03 -12.55 3.43
C ARG A 2 -7.87 -12.97 2.53
N GLU A 3 -7.24 -11.98 1.92
CA GLU A 3 -6.12 -12.17 1.01
C GLU A 3 -5.03 -11.19 1.39
N ARG A 4 -3.79 -11.49 1.06
CA ARG A 4 -2.66 -10.60 1.30
C ARG A 4 -2.02 -10.27 -0.04
N ARG A 5 -1.79 -8.98 -0.29
CA ARG A 5 -1.13 -8.51 -1.51
C ARG A 5 0.00 -7.56 -1.17
N HIS A 6 1.03 -7.64 -1.99
CA HIS A 6 2.20 -6.78 -1.93
C HIS A 6 2.19 -5.86 -3.13
N TYR A 7 2.38 -4.56 -2.90
CA TYR A 7 2.41 -3.57 -3.97
C TYR A 7 3.73 -2.81 -3.94
N ARG A 8 4.20 -2.45 -5.13
CA ARG A 8 5.29 -1.49 -5.29
C ARG A 8 4.80 -0.37 -6.19
N VAL A 9 4.98 0.87 -5.75
CA VAL A 9 4.53 2.07 -6.46
C VAL A 9 5.75 2.86 -6.89
N PHE A 10 5.85 3.12 -8.18
CA PHE A 10 7.00 3.79 -8.79
C PHE A 10 6.59 5.12 -9.37
N GLY A 11 7.52 6.08 -9.35
CA GLY A 11 7.33 7.43 -9.86
C GLY A 11 7.79 8.46 -8.85
N ASP A 12 7.24 9.67 -8.92
CA ASP A 12 7.45 10.73 -7.92
C ASP A 12 6.50 10.48 -6.75
N VAL A 13 6.91 9.58 -5.84
CA VAL A 13 6.03 9.06 -4.79
C VAL A 13 6.59 9.24 -3.39
N GLN A 14 7.85 9.62 -3.25
CA GLN A 14 8.42 9.91 -1.93
C GLN A 14 8.49 11.43 -1.70
N GLY A 15 8.36 11.85 -0.44
CA GLY A 15 8.43 13.26 -0.09
C GLY A 15 7.20 14.08 -0.44
N VAL A 16 6.10 13.41 -0.81
CA VAL A 16 4.84 14.06 -1.25
C VAL A 16 3.65 13.63 -0.38
N GLY A 17 3.92 13.04 0.78
CA GLY A 17 2.86 12.58 1.68
C GLY A 17 2.20 11.27 1.26
N PHE A 18 2.88 10.47 0.43
CA PHE A 18 2.31 9.25 -0.10
C PHE A 18 2.02 8.22 1.00
N ARG A 19 2.96 8.04 1.94
CA ARG A 19 2.75 7.08 3.03
C ARG A 19 1.54 7.44 3.89
N ALA A 20 1.38 8.72 4.23
CA ALA A 20 0.23 9.19 5.01
C ALA A 20 -1.07 9.00 4.24
N PHE A 21 -1.04 9.24 2.95
CA PHE A 21 -2.19 9.01 2.06
C PHE A 21 -2.61 7.53 2.06
N VAL A 22 -1.65 6.63 1.88
CA VAL A 22 -1.92 5.17 1.89
C VAL A 22 -2.50 4.75 3.24
N TRP A 23 -1.91 5.24 4.33
CA TRP A 23 -2.37 4.92 5.68
C TRP A 23 -3.83 5.30 5.88
N ARG A 24 -4.21 6.52 5.49
CA ARG A 24 -5.59 6.99 5.63
C ARG A 24 -6.55 6.15 4.80
N GLU A 25 -6.19 5.90 3.53
CA GLU A 25 -7.07 5.18 2.62
C GLU A 25 -7.21 3.72 3.00
N ALA A 26 -6.12 3.07 3.41
CA ALA A 26 -6.15 1.66 3.82
C ALA A 26 -7.03 1.47 5.06
N ARG A 27 -6.93 2.37 6.02
CA ARG A 27 -7.76 2.31 7.22
C ARG A 27 -9.23 2.56 6.88
N ARG A 28 -9.50 3.47 5.97
CA ARG A 28 -10.88 3.79 5.58
C ARG A 28 -11.59 2.60 4.96
N ILE A 29 -10.86 1.73 4.28
CA ILE A 29 -11.43 0.55 3.63
C ILE A 29 -11.07 -0.75 4.36
N ASP A 30 -10.70 -0.66 5.61
CA ASP A 30 -10.55 -1.80 6.53
C ASP A 30 -9.45 -2.77 6.13
N LEU A 31 -8.33 -2.25 5.66
CA LEU A 31 -7.16 -3.08 5.38
C LEU A 31 -6.18 -3.04 6.54
N ALA A 32 -5.52 -4.17 6.78
CA ALA A 32 -4.39 -4.27 7.69
C ALA A 32 -3.10 -4.33 6.88
N GLY A 33 -1.98 -3.96 7.48
CA GLY A 33 -0.69 -4.04 6.81
C GLY A 33 0.23 -2.88 7.16
N TRP A 34 1.06 -2.52 6.19
CA TRP A 34 2.02 -1.42 6.37
C TRP A 34 2.41 -0.80 5.05
N VAL A 35 2.99 0.41 5.13
CA VAL A 35 3.53 1.15 3.99
C VAL A 35 4.88 1.72 4.38
N ARG A 36 5.85 1.66 3.47
CA ARG A 36 7.19 2.22 3.69
C ARG A 36 7.80 2.73 2.39
N ASN A 37 8.74 3.67 2.53
CA ASN A 37 9.60 4.09 1.42
C ASN A 37 10.73 3.10 1.24
N ARG A 38 11.20 2.95 -0.01
CA ARG A 38 12.35 2.13 -0.35
C ARG A 38 13.49 3.00 -0.83
N PHE A 39 14.72 2.48 -0.76
CA PHE A 39 15.91 3.21 -1.21
C PHE A 39 15.88 3.54 -2.69
N ASP A 40 15.19 2.73 -3.50
CA ASP A 40 15.11 2.95 -4.94
C ASP A 40 14.11 4.05 -5.34
N GLY A 41 13.51 4.71 -4.36
CA GLY A 41 12.53 5.77 -4.59
C GLY A 41 11.08 5.28 -4.65
N SER A 42 10.86 3.99 -4.63
CA SER A 42 9.52 3.43 -4.65
C SER A 42 8.87 3.45 -3.27
N VAL A 43 7.55 3.27 -3.25
CA VAL A 43 6.78 3.04 -2.02
C VAL A 43 6.30 1.61 -2.04
N GLU A 44 6.48 0.93 -0.93
CA GLU A 44 6.11 -0.48 -0.78
C GLU A 44 4.94 -0.59 0.19
N VAL A 45 3.94 -1.39 -0.18
CA VAL A 45 2.74 -1.60 0.63
C VAL A 45 2.49 -3.10 0.76
N LEU A 46 2.28 -3.55 1.98
CA LEU A 46 1.74 -4.88 2.24
C LEU A 46 0.35 -4.70 2.84
N ALA A 47 -0.66 -5.32 2.25
CA ALA A 47 -2.03 -5.15 2.71
C ALA A 47 -2.76 -6.49 2.76
N GLU A 48 -3.63 -6.61 3.75
CA GLU A 48 -4.44 -7.80 3.97
C GLU A 48 -5.88 -7.38 4.20
N GLY A 49 -6.80 -8.05 3.54
CA GLY A 49 -8.22 -7.78 3.67
C GLY A 49 -9.03 -8.52 2.61
N SER A 50 -10.23 -8.05 2.34
CA SER A 50 -11.06 -8.64 1.30
C SER A 50 -10.46 -8.38 -0.09
N PRO A 51 -10.65 -9.28 -1.05
CA PRO A 51 -10.19 -9.03 -2.41
C PRO A 51 -10.73 -7.73 -3.00
N GLN A 52 -11.98 -7.39 -2.68
CA GLN A 52 -12.60 -6.15 -3.16
C GLN A 52 -11.88 -4.92 -2.61
N ALA A 53 -11.55 -4.92 -1.31
CA ALA A 53 -10.82 -3.80 -0.71
C ALA A 53 -9.41 -3.69 -1.28
N LEU A 54 -8.76 -4.82 -1.54
CA LEU A 54 -7.42 -4.84 -2.14
C LEU A 54 -7.45 -4.31 -3.57
N ASP A 55 -8.48 -4.64 -4.34
CA ASP A 55 -8.66 -4.07 -5.69
C ASP A 55 -8.86 -2.55 -5.62
N ARG A 56 -9.61 -2.08 -4.63
CA ARG A 56 -9.78 -0.63 -4.42
C ARG A 56 -8.47 0.03 -4.05
N LEU A 57 -7.67 -0.60 -3.20
CA LEU A 57 -6.36 -0.06 -2.84
C LEU A 57 -5.48 0.07 -4.08
N ALA A 58 -5.48 -0.91 -4.97
CA ALA A 58 -4.70 -0.83 -6.21
C ALA A 58 -5.07 0.41 -7.02
N ALA A 59 -6.36 0.70 -7.16
CA ALA A 59 -6.82 1.89 -7.87
C ALA A 59 -6.41 3.18 -7.14
N ILE A 60 -6.51 3.20 -5.82
CA ILE A 60 -6.10 4.33 -4.99
C ILE A 60 -4.60 4.60 -5.16
N LEU A 61 -3.78 3.55 -5.12
CA LEU A 61 -2.34 3.68 -5.30
C LEU A 61 -1.99 4.21 -6.68
N ALA A 62 -2.69 3.74 -7.72
CA ALA A 62 -2.44 4.18 -9.09
C ALA A 62 -2.76 5.67 -9.27
N ALA A 63 -3.77 6.17 -8.59
CA ALA A 63 -4.10 7.59 -8.62
C ALA A 63 -3.10 8.42 -7.80
N GLY A 64 -2.77 7.95 -6.61
CA GLY A 64 -1.87 8.63 -5.69
C GLY A 64 -2.45 9.92 -5.13
N PRO A 65 -1.75 10.53 -4.18
CA PRO A 65 -2.14 11.84 -3.67
C PRO A 65 -1.84 12.92 -4.71
N ARG A 66 -2.42 14.09 -4.50
CA ARG A 66 -2.43 15.19 -5.45
C ARG A 66 -1.04 15.60 -5.95
N MET A 67 -0.04 15.59 -5.07
CA MET A 67 1.30 16.06 -5.40
C MET A 67 2.21 14.95 -5.93
N SER A 68 1.69 13.74 -6.05
CA SER A 68 2.47 12.62 -6.55
C SER A 68 2.30 12.45 -8.05
N ARG A 69 3.22 11.67 -8.62
CA ARG A 69 3.12 11.22 -10.01
C ARG A 69 3.44 9.75 -10.06
N VAL A 70 2.40 8.93 -10.18
CA VAL A 70 2.57 7.48 -10.21
C VAL A 70 2.80 7.05 -11.65
N GLU A 71 3.94 6.38 -11.89
CA GLU A 71 4.28 5.85 -13.21
C GLU A 71 3.74 4.44 -13.40
N ARG A 72 3.84 3.62 -12.35
CA ARG A 72 3.27 2.27 -12.40
C ARG A 72 3.09 1.71 -10.98
N VAL A 73 2.20 0.76 -10.87
CA VAL A 73 1.99 -0.02 -9.66
C VAL A 73 2.18 -1.49 -10.02
N GLU A 74 3.06 -2.16 -9.29
CA GLU A 74 3.23 -3.61 -9.40
C GLU A 74 2.55 -4.26 -8.23
N SER A 75 1.86 -5.37 -8.46
CA SER A 75 1.19 -6.09 -7.38
C SER A 75 1.47 -7.57 -7.47
N LEU A 76 1.53 -8.21 -6.31
CA LEU A 76 1.78 -9.63 -6.18
C LEU A 76 0.88 -10.17 -5.08
N VAL A 77 0.14 -11.22 -5.39
CA VAL A 77 -0.63 -11.93 -4.36
C VAL A 77 0.35 -12.77 -3.55
N GLU A 78 0.34 -12.55 -2.23
CA GLU A 78 1.16 -13.35 -1.35
C GLU A 78 0.34 -14.47 -0.74
N VAL A 79 0.95 -15.64 -0.66
CA VAL A 79 0.37 -16.74 0.11
C VAL A 79 0.48 -16.33 1.58
N GLY A 80 -0.67 -16.12 2.22
CA GLY A 80 -0.72 -15.64 3.58
C GLY A 80 -0.05 -16.58 4.57
N GLY A 81 0.56 -16.00 5.59
CA GLY A 81 1.01 -16.75 6.75
C GLY A 81 -0.19 -17.13 7.62
N ASP A 82 0.08 -17.86 8.68
CA ASP A 82 -0.98 -18.34 9.59
C ASP A 82 -1.57 -17.22 10.42
N GLU A 83 -0.85 -16.12 10.59
CA GLU A 83 -1.27 -15.02 11.45
C GLU A 83 -1.96 -13.92 10.65
N MET A 84 -3.09 -13.45 11.18
CA MET A 84 -3.76 -12.27 10.65
C MET A 84 -2.99 -11.02 11.03
N MET A 85 -2.82 -10.12 10.06
CA MET A 85 -2.32 -8.78 10.35
C MET A 85 -3.40 -7.97 11.05
N VAL A 86 -3.00 -7.08 11.94
CA VAL A 86 -3.92 -6.22 12.69
C VAL A 86 -3.45 -4.77 12.55
N GLY A 87 -4.37 -3.90 12.12
CA GLY A 87 -4.10 -2.47 11.97
C GLY A 87 -3.24 -2.16 10.76
N PHE A 88 -3.10 -0.87 10.47
CA PHE A 88 -2.27 -0.40 9.36
C PHE A 88 -1.24 0.60 9.88
N THR A 89 0.02 0.39 9.53
CA THR A 89 1.14 1.12 10.10
C THR A 89 1.96 1.81 9.02
N VAL A 90 2.44 3.01 9.32
CA VAL A 90 3.47 3.65 8.50
C VAL A 90 4.82 3.28 9.08
N VAL A 91 5.66 2.66 8.25
CA VAL A 91 7.01 2.27 8.64
C VAL A 91 7.96 3.40 8.25
N GLY A 92 8.93 3.68 9.10
CA GLY A 92 9.94 4.69 8.81
C GLY A 92 10.80 4.31 7.61
N ASP A 93 11.63 5.25 7.17
CA ASP A 93 12.53 5.01 6.06
C ASP A 93 13.55 3.94 6.41
N THR A 94 13.84 3.11 5.44
CA THR A 94 14.85 2.06 5.60
C THR A 94 16.19 2.50 5.09
#